data_149053af69ab3a4c29d59932f25884a5
#
_entry.id   149053af69ab3a4c29d59932f25884a5
#
_cell.length_a   1.000
_cell.length_b   1.000
_cell.length_c   1.000
_cell.angle_alpha   90.00
_cell.angle_beta   90.00
_cell.angle_gamma   90.00
#
_symmetry.space_group_name_H-M   'P 1'
#
loop_
_entity.id
_entity.type
_entity.pdbx_description
1 polymer ?
#
loop_
_entity_poly.entity_id
_entity_poly.type
_entity_poly.pdbx_seq_one_letter_code
_entity_poly.pdbx_strand_id
1 'polypeptide(L)'
;ISETHLDIELLENFELEKMYDKKMGTLSGGTTQKVSAVLAFMFDPKVIILDEPTAGLDPLASEILKNKIIKEKNRGKLIIITSHLLSELDDIVSEIVFMNEGKIIVQQSVTDLMTERKSEKISESIISILKEMKK
;
A
#
# COMPACT_ATOMS: atom_id res chain seq x y z
N ILE A 1 26.86 20.35 0.83
CA ILE A 1 25.80 19.57 1.52
C ILE A 1 24.53 19.99 0.83
N SER A 2 23.97 19.11 -0.05
CA SER A 2 22.69 19.40 -0.66
C SER A 2 21.63 19.42 0.44
N GLU A 3 20.84 20.49 0.53
CA GLU A 3 19.67 20.52 1.40
C GLU A 3 18.75 19.39 0.96
N THR A 4 18.67 18.33 1.74
CA THR A 4 17.76 17.21 1.50
C THR A 4 16.36 17.75 1.82
N HIS A 5 15.57 18.01 0.80
CA HIS A 5 14.19 18.43 0.98
C HIS A 5 13.39 17.21 1.46
N LEU A 6 12.97 17.23 2.73
CA LEU A 6 12.14 16.17 3.30
C LEU A 6 10.70 16.31 2.83
N ASP A 7 10.10 15.19 2.44
CA ASP A 7 8.65 15.12 2.18
C ASP A 7 7.91 14.94 3.51
N ILE A 8 7.31 16.00 3.99
CA ILE A 8 6.57 16.01 5.27
C ILE A 8 5.06 15.95 5.12
N GLU A 9 4.55 15.73 3.90
CA GLU A 9 3.11 15.75 3.61
C GLU A 9 2.31 14.78 4.50
N LEU A 10 2.78 13.52 4.63
CA LEU A 10 2.11 12.54 5.49
C LEU A 10 2.23 12.88 6.99
N LEU A 11 3.34 13.47 7.40
CA LEU A 11 3.55 13.88 8.78
C LEU A 11 2.52 14.93 9.21
N GLU A 12 2.28 15.92 8.35
CA GLU A 12 1.29 16.96 8.57
C GLU A 12 -0.13 16.38 8.51
N ASN A 13 -0.46 15.60 7.47
CA ASN A 13 -1.79 15.03 7.30
C ASN A 13 -2.19 14.04 8.40
N PHE A 14 -1.24 13.34 9.00
CA PHE A 14 -1.45 12.47 10.15
C PHE A 14 -1.38 13.20 11.49
N GLU A 15 -1.10 14.51 11.49
CA GLU A 15 -0.95 15.34 12.70
C GLU A 15 0.07 14.78 13.71
N LEU A 16 1.14 14.14 13.22
CA LEU A 16 2.12 13.46 14.08
C LEU A 16 3.02 14.40 14.87
N GLU A 17 3.05 15.67 14.56
CA GLU A 17 3.79 16.69 15.32
C GLU A 17 3.42 16.68 16.81
N LYS A 18 2.16 16.39 17.11
CA LYS A 18 1.66 16.24 18.48
C LYS A 18 2.27 15.06 19.26
N MET A 19 3.01 14.20 18.56
CA MET A 19 3.59 12.97 19.10
C MET A 19 5.12 13.01 19.25
N TYR A 20 5.78 14.11 18.87
CA TYR A 20 7.26 14.19 18.85
C TYR A 20 7.92 13.88 20.20
N ASP A 21 7.30 14.25 21.31
CA ASP A 21 7.84 14.03 22.65
C ASP A 21 7.55 12.61 23.19
N LYS A 22 6.83 11.77 22.41
CA LYS A 22 6.47 10.42 22.85
C LYS A 22 7.48 9.40 22.36
N LYS A 23 7.82 8.44 23.22
CA LYS A 23 8.64 7.29 22.83
C LYS A 23 7.85 6.36 21.92
N MET A 24 8.46 5.84 20.85
CA MET A 24 7.82 4.90 19.91
C MET A 24 7.10 3.74 20.60
N GLY A 25 7.72 3.13 21.63
CA GLY A 25 7.14 2.03 22.38
C GLY A 25 5.87 2.37 23.19
N THR A 26 5.50 3.65 23.29
CA THR A 26 4.27 4.11 23.98
C THR A 26 3.15 4.47 23.01
N LEU A 27 3.41 4.41 21.69
CA LEU A 27 2.43 4.72 20.67
C LEU A 27 1.47 3.53 20.46
N SER A 28 0.23 3.84 20.05
CA SER A 28 -0.71 2.81 19.59
C SER A 28 -0.21 2.17 18.29
N GLY A 29 -0.69 0.96 17.97
CA GLY A 29 -0.36 0.28 16.71
C GLY A 29 -0.63 1.15 15.48
N GLY A 30 -1.80 1.78 15.43
CA GLY A 30 -2.16 2.68 14.33
C GLY A 30 -1.25 3.91 14.24
N THR A 31 -0.83 4.49 15.37
CA THR A 31 0.11 5.61 15.37
C THR A 31 1.50 5.16 14.92
N THR A 32 1.96 3.99 15.35
CA THR A 32 3.22 3.40 14.88
C THR A 32 3.20 3.18 13.37
N GLN A 33 2.09 2.69 12.84
CA GLN A 33 1.90 2.48 11.41
C GLN A 33 1.95 3.81 10.63
N LYS A 34 1.33 4.87 11.15
CA LYS A 34 1.42 6.23 10.57
C LYS A 34 2.86 6.72 10.53
N VAL A 35 3.62 6.55 11.60
CA VAL A 35 5.06 6.93 11.66
C VAL A 35 5.87 6.13 10.63
N SER A 36 5.64 4.82 10.53
CA SER A 36 6.33 3.97 9.55
C SER A 36 6.05 4.43 8.11
N ALA A 37 4.79 4.78 7.80
CA ALA A 37 4.42 5.32 6.51
C ALA A 37 5.14 6.65 6.22
N VAL A 38 5.16 7.59 7.16
CA VAL A 38 5.90 8.85 7.01
C VAL A 38 7.36 8.60 6.66
N LEU A 39 8.03 7.72 7.41
CA LEU A 39 9.45 7.42 7.19
C LEU A 39 9.71 6.79 5.82
N ALA A 40 8.79 5.98 5.31
CA ALA A 40 8.93 5.35 3.99
C ALA A 40 8.94 6.37 2.84
N PHE A 41 8.24 7.51 2.98
CA PHE A 41 8.14 8.52 1.94
C PHE A 41 9.06 9.74 2.16
N MET A 42 9.46 10.01 3.41
CA MET A 42 10.10 11.25 3.84
C MET A 42 11.35 11.63 3.04
N PHE A 43 12.16 10.66 2.61
CA PHE A 43 13.42 10.89 1.91
C PHE A 43 13.30 10.82 0.39
N ASP A 44 12.08 10.89 -0.14
CA ASP A 44 11.76 10.86 -1.58
C ASP A 44 12.43 9.69 -2.35
N PRO A 45 12.37 8.44 -1.85
CA PRO A 45 13.01 7.31 -2.49
C PRO A 45 12.37 7.01 -3.85
N LYS A 46 13.14 6.41 -4.76
CA LYS A 46 12.64 5.95 -6.08
C LYS A 46 11.87 4.61 -5.99
N VAL A 47 12.20 3.81 -4.99
CA VAL A 47 11.59 2.50 -4.71
C VAL A 47 11.07 2.51 -3.28
N ILE A 48 9.81 2.13 -3.11
CA ILE A 48 9.13 2.09 -1.82
C ILE A 48 8.55 0.68 -1.64
N ILE A 49 8.80 0.07 -0.49
CA ILE A 49 8.25 -1.24 -0.14
C ILE A 49 7.38 -1.07 1.09
N LEU A 50 6.12 -1.43 0.98
CA LEU A 50 5.11 -1.29 2.02
C LEU A 50 4.52 -2.66 2.34
N ASP A 51 4.71 -3.11 3.58
CA ASP A 51 4.17 -4.37 4.08
C ASP A 51 2.91 -4.09 4.90
N GLU A 52 1.75 -4.55 4.39
CA GLU A 52 0.42 -4.32 5.00
C GLU A 52 0.20 -2.86 5.44
N PRO A 53 0.38 -1.86 4.56
CA PRO A 53 0.52 -0.45 4.96
C PRO A 53 -0.73 0.15 5.61
N THR A 54 -1.92 -0.39 5.35
CA THR A 54 -3.18 0.09 5.89
C THR A 54 -3.62 -0.64 7.17
N ALA A 55 -2.91 -1.71 7.55
CA ALA A 55 -3.25 -2.51 8.72
C ALA A 55 -3.26 -1.66 10.01
N GLY A 56 -4.39 -1.69 10.72
CA GLY A 56 -4.56 -0.95 11.98
C GLY A 56 -4.75 0.56 11.84
N LEU A 57 -4.82 1.09 10.61
CA LEU A 57 -5.20 2.48 10.38
C LEU A 57 -6.72 2.66 10.45
N ASP A 58 -7.14 3.83 10.94
CA ASP A 58 -8.52 4.26 10.78
C ASP A 58 -8.85 4.58 9.31
N PRO A 59 -10.14 4.62 8.91
CA PRO A 59 -10.51 4.84 7.51
C PRO A 59 -9.94 6.12 6.89
N LEU A 60 -9.87 7.21 7.64
CA LEU A 60 -9.34 8.48 7.14
C LEU A 60 -7.82 8.37 6.90
N ALA A 61 -7.09 7.79 7.82
CA ALA A 61 -5.65 7.59 7.68
C ALA A 61 -5.33 6.63 6.52
N SER A 62 -6.14 5.57 6.33
CA SER A 62 -6.01 4.68 5.17
C SER A 62 -6.20 5.42 3.86
N GLU A 63 -7.20 6.30 3.77
CA GLU A 63 -7.45 7.10 2.57
C GLU A 63 -6.30 8.08 2.29
N ILE A 64 -5.80 8.77 3.30
CA ILE A 64 -4.65 9.67 3.19
C ILE A 64 -3.43 8.91 2.63
N LEU A 65 -3.14 7.72 3.18
CA LEU A 65 -2.01 6.91 2.72
C LEU A 65 -2.21 6.41 1.28
N LYS A 66 -3.40 5.94 0.92
CA LYS A 66 -3.73 5.51 -0.44
C LYS A 66 -3.52 6.64 -1.45
N ASN A 67 -3.99 7.83 -1.13
CA ASN A 67 -3.80 9.02 -1.98
C ASN A 67 -2.31 9.36 -2.15
N LYS A 68 -1.51 9.24 -1.09
CA LYS A 68 -0.06 9.42 -1.17
C LYS A 68 0.60 8.38 -2.08
N ILE A 69 0.22 7.11 -1.95
CA ILE A 69 0.73 6.02 -2.81
C ILE A 69 0.42 6.31 -4.29
N ILE A 70 -0.83 6.68 -4.61
CA ILE A 70 -1.24 7.01 -5.98
C ILE A 70 -0.45 8.21 -6.52
N LYS A 71 -0.28 9.25 -5.72
CA LYS A 71 0.50 10.44 -6.08
C LYS A 71 1.94 10.07 -6.43
N GLU A 72 2.61 9.27 -5.61
CA GLU A 72 3.99 8.85 -5.82
C GLU A 72 4.14 7.88 -7.00
N LYS A 73 3.18 6.98 -7.19
CA LYS A 73 3.09 6.14 -8.39
C LYS A 73 3.02 6.99 -9.67
N ASN A 74 2.18 8.03 -9.68
CA ASN A 74 2.03 8.93 -10.83
C ASN A 74 3.28 9.79 -11.09
N ARG A 75 4.14 9.95 -10.10
CA ARG A 75 5.48 10.54 -10.26
C ARG A 75 6.52 9.57 -10.85
N GLY A 76 6.12 8.33 -11.16
CA GLY A 76 6.99 7.32 -11.77
C GLY A 76 7.82 6.50 -10.77
N LYS A 77 7.47 6.50 -9.50
CA LYS A 77 8.15 5.66 -8.50
C LYS A 77 7.69 4.21 -8.59
N LEU A 78 8.59 3.29 -8.29
CA LEU A 78 8.24 1.88 -8.08
C LEU A 78 7.75 1.68 -6.65
N ILE A 79 6.52 1.21 -6.50
CA ILE A 79 5.93 0.94 -5.19
C ILE A 79 5.51 -0.53 -5.15
N ILE A 80 6.05 -1.27 -4.19
CA ILE A 80 5.71 -2.67 -3.93
C ILE A 80 4.88 -2.71 -2.66
N ILE A 81 3.68 -3.30 -2.74
CA ILE A 81 2.76 -3.41 -1.62
C ILE A 81 2.45 -4.88 -1.38
N THR A 82 2.59 -5.37 -0.15
CA THR A 82 1.98 -6.62 0.27
C THR A 82 0.66 -6.33 0.96
N SER A 83 -0.38 -7.11 0.68
CA SER A 83 -1.65 -7.04 1.40
C SER A 83 -2.41 -8.36 1.27
N HIS A 84 -3.13 -8.73 2.32
CA HIS A 84 -4.11 -9.80 2.28
C HIS A 84 -5.53 -9.28 2.01
N LEU A 85 -5.73 -7.97 1.98
CA LEU A 85 -7.01 -7.30 1.71
C LEU A 85 -7.07 -6.82 0.26
N LEU A 86 -7.44 -7.72 -0.65
CA LEU A 86 -7.48 -7.44 -2.09
C LEU A 86 -8.33 -6.22 -2.45
N SER A 87 -9.44 -6.00 -1.74
CA SER A 87 -10.32 -4.85 -1.96
C SER A 87 -9.68 -3.49 -1.71
N GLU A 88 -8.56 -3.44 -1.02
CA GLU A 88 -7.82 -2.19 -0.79
C GLU A 88 -6.88 -1.84 -1.94
N LEU A 89 -6.66 -2.77 -2.86
CA LEU A 89 -5.68 -2.65 -3.94
C LEU A 89 -6.29 -2.21 -5.27
N ASP A 90 -7.62 -2.33 -5.45
CA ASP A 90 -8.31 -2.20 -6.74
C ASP A 90 -7.90 -0.94 -7.53
N ASP A 91 -7.81 0.22 -6.87
CA ASP A 91 -7.48 1.50 -7.55
C ASP A 91 -6.01 1.93 -7.39
N ILE A 92 -5.22 1.16 -6.66
CA ILE A 92 -3.85 1.56 -6.28
C ILE A 92 -2.81 0.91 -7.18
N VAL A 93 -2.97 -0.39 -7.47
CA VAL A 93 -1.95 -1.20 -8.12
C VAL A 93 -2.18 -1.33 -9.63
N SER A 94 -1.10 -1.39 -10.39
CA SER A 94 -1.13 -1.63 -11.86
C SER A 94 -0.78 -3.06 -12.22
N GLU A 95 0.00 -3.75 -11.38
CA GLU A 95 0.40 -5.14 -11.56
C GLU A 95 0.15 -5.93 -10.28
N ILE A 96 -0.12 -7.21 -10.44
CA ILE A 96 -0.35 -8.13 -9.32
C ILE A 96 0.52 -9.38 -9.44
N VAL A 97 1.07 -9.78 -8.30
CA VAL A 97 1.64 -11.10 -8.08
C VAL A 97 0.86 -11.77 -6.97
N PHE A 98 0.00 -12.72 -7.33
CA PHE A 98 -0.78 -13.46 -6.34
C PHE A 98 -0.10 -14.78 -6.02
N MET A 99 0.16 -15.00 -4.74
CA MET A 99 0.83 -16.18 -4.22
C MET A 99 -0.13 -17.00 -3.34
N ASN A 100 -0.10 -18.30 -3.51
CA ASN A 100 -0.84 -19.24 -2.67
C ASN A 100 0.00 -20.49 -2.39
N GLU A 101 0.07 -20.92 -1.13
CA GLU A 101 0.86 -22.10 -0.70
C GLU A 101 2.30 -22.09 -1.24
N GLY A 102 2.96 -20.94 -1.21
CA GLY A 102 4.36 -20.79 -1.65
C GLY A 102 4.56 -20.80 -3.17
N LYS A 103 3.48 -20.76 -3.95
CA LYS A 103 3.53 -20.75 -5.43
C LYS A 103 2.95 -19.45 -5.97
N ILE A 104 3.54 -18.93 -7.03
CA ILE A 104 2.97 -17.84 -7.81
C ILE A 104 1.85 -18.41 -8.67
N ILE A 105 0.64 -17.92 -8.47
CA ILE A 105 -0.56 -18.36 -9.18
C ILE A 105 -0.90 -17.36 -10.31
N VAL A 106 -0.70 -16.06 -10.07
CA VAL A 106 -0.93 -14.99 -11.03
C VAL A 106 0.26 -14.04 -11.00
N GLN A 107 0.70 -13.61 -12.18
CA GLN A 107 1.66 -12.52 -12.34
C GLN A 107 1.36 -11.82 -13.66
N GLN A 108 0.63 -10.71 -13.58
CA GLN A 108 0.23 -9.92 -14.76
C GLN A 108 -0.31 -8.55 -14.37
N SER A 109 -0.61 -7.72 -15.37
CA SER A 109 -1.28 -6.46 -15.14
C SER A 109 -2.69 -6.66 -14.59
N VAL A 110 -3.13 -5.73 -13.73
CA VAL A 110 -4.49 -5.76 -13.19
C VAL A 110 -5.53 -5.64 -14.31
N THR A 111 -5.25 -4.82 -15.32
CA THR A 111 -6.14 -4.64 -16.47
C THR A 111 -6.34 -5.94 -17.26
N ASP A 112 -5.25 -6.70 -17.52
CA ASP A 112 -5.34 -7.98 -18.22
C ASP A 112 -6.09 -9.01 -17.39
N LEU A 113 -5.77 -9.10 -16.09
CA LEU A 113 -6.45 -10.00 -15.15
C LEU A 113 -7.97 -9.78 -15.14
N MET A 114 -8.39 -8.52 -14.99
CA MET A 114 -9.80 -8.15 -14.92
C MET A 114 -10.51 -8.40 -16.26
N THR A 115 -9.84 -8.14 -17.38
CA THR A 115 -10.37 -8.39 -18.73
C THR A 115 -10.56 -9.89 -18.97
N GLU A 116 -9.57 -10.71 -18.69
CA GLU A 116 -9.62 -12.17 -18.84
C GLU A 116 -10.71 -12.80 -17.98
N ARG A 117 -10.88 -12.30 -16.76
CA ARG A 117 -11.86 -12.83 -15.80
C ARG A 117 -13.24 -12.19 -15.90
N LYS A 118 -13.40 -11.17 -16.75
CA LYS A 118 -14.65 -10.40 -16.92
C LYS A 118 -15.16 -9.88 -15.57
N SER A 119 -14.27 -9.32 -14.76
CA SER A 119 -14.55 -8.82 -13.42
C SER A 119 -14.24 -7.33 -13.32
N GLU A 120 -14.84 -6.68 -12.35
CA GLU A 120 -14.59 -5.25 -12.07
C GLU A 120 -13.62 -5.02 -10.91
N LYS A 121 -13.25 -6.11 -10.20
CA LYS A 121 -12.39 -6.06 -9.00
C LYS A 121 -11.34 -7.16 -9.01
N ILE A 122 -10.17 -6.85 -8.46
CA ILE A 122 -9.08 -7.82 -8.25
C ILE A 122 -9.57 -9.00 -7.41
N SER A 123 -10.31 -8.73 -6.34
CA SER A 123 -10.85 -9.77 -5.46
C SER A 123 -11.75 -10.78 -6.18
N GLU A 124 -12.60 -10.34 -7.08
CA GLU A 124 -13.47 -11.20 -7.88
C GLU A 124 -12.64 -12.10 -8.81
N SER A 125 -11.65 -11.52 -9.48
CA SER A 125 -10.73 -12.27 -10.35
C SER A 125 -9.99 -13.37 -9.59
N ILE A 126 -9.44 -13.05 -8.45
CA ILE A 126 -8.68 -14.00 -7.61
C ILE A 126 -9.59 -15.10 -7.05
N ILE A 127 -10.79 -14.75 -6.59
CA ILE A 127 -11.77 -15.75 -6.11
C ILE A 127 -12.15 -16.72 -7.23
N SER A 128 -12.34 -16.22 -8.46
CA SER A 128 -12.62 -17.07 -9.63
C SER A 128 -11.50 -18.10 -9.86
N ILE A 129 -10.24 -17.66 -9.82
CA ILE A 129 -9.06 -18.52 -9.98
C ILE A 129 -9.01 -19.59 -8.88
N LEU A 130 -9.18 -19.18 -7.62
CA LEU A 130 -9.15 -20.10 -6.49
C LEU A 130 -10.25 -21.15 -6.54
N LYS A 131 -11.44 -20.82 -7.07
CA LYS A 131 -12.53 -21.79 -7.29
C LYS A 131 -12.18 -22.81 -8.38
N GLU A 132 -11.49 -22.40 -9.44
CA GLU A 132 -11.03 -23.30 -10.50
C GLU A 132 -9.96 -24.28 -9.99
N MET A 133 -9.06 -23.82 -9.12
CA MET A 133 -7.99 -24.65 -8.54
C MET A 133 -8.51 -25.74 -7.57
N LYS A 134 -9.72 -25.59 -7.04
CA LYS A 134 -10.33 -26.57 -6.12
C LYS A 134 -11.17 -27.67 -6.82
N LYS A 135 -11.32 -27.57 -8.13
CA LYS A 135 -11.97 -28.59 -8.96
C LYS A 135 -10.96 -29.62 -9.45
#